data_8a55151f2df6505be956398b0bca44b6
#
_entry.id   8a55151f2df6505be956398b0bca44b6
#
_cell.length_a   1.000
_cell.length_b   1.000
_cell.length_c   1.000
_cell.angle_alpha   90.00
_cell.angle_beta   90.00
_cell.angle_gamma   90.00
#
_symmetry.space_group_name_H-M   'P 1'
#
loop_
_entity.id
_entity.type
_entity.pdbx_description
1 polymer ?
#
loop_
_entity_poly.entity_id
_entity_poly.type
_entity_poly.pdbx_seq_one_letter_code
_entity_poly.pdbx_strand_id
1 'polypeptide(L)'
;MNTMSNNPLNIYKSDHDSFSELLLDELTNTTDFKSSIKGSNINTPTASKQLINQIFNTLDTSSISDISNKAIQPVLTLWHSLLKSFIKKGFSTKDTAMLIFSLKSSLQRLKEKDTPIKQEIQEQFEKVLDLLGILTFEMYSIENEKVISLQSEQIQYLQTKESQFSKQLIGSSPAMNALYKAIGLILDNDLTVLLEGESGTGKDLIATTIHNNSKRVSKPFVAINCGAIPKELIESELFGHEKGAFTGAQDKRIGKFELANGGTLFLDEVAELPLDLQVKLLRILQNKQLERVGGEKQIKIDVRIIAATNKNLKEAVNEKKFRLDLYYRLKIFQIQIPSLRERKEDIEALSLFFIEKYAKELNITPPSITKDAITYLQNQRWEGNIRELENLIQRSLVLSQGSQITSSILSIIPGQYLPSLSTQQQEKTTPKNLPTPTKENTEILSLDDVEKNAIQNALNQKKWNMSQVAKALKISRTTLYSKIQKYNIQEP
;
A
#
# COMPACT_ATOMS: atom_id res chain seq x y z
N MET A 1 36.71 84.79 -1.28
CA MET A 1 36.12 84.27 -2.51
C MET A 1 36.19 82.78 -2.43
N ASN A 2 35.15 82.19 -1.88
CA ASN A 2 35.00 80.70 -1.82
C ASN A 2 34.18 80.22 -3.02
N THR A 3 34.83 79.66 -3.96
CA THR A 3 34.14 78.91 -5.05
C THR A 3 33.82 77.52 -4.50
N MET A 4 32.55 77.30 -4.10
CA MET A 4 31.99 75.98 -3.88
C MET A 4 31.96 75.29 -5.25
N SER A 5 32.77 74.28 -5.47
CA SER A 5 32.70 73.38 -6.59
C SER A 5 31.43 72.53 -6.38
N ASN A 6 30.36 72.86 -7.07
CA ASN A 6 29.20 72.01 -7.25
C ASN A 6 29.65 70.75 -8.01
N ASN A 7 29.89 69.68 -7.26
CA ASN A 7 30.17 68.36 -7.84
C ASN A 7 28.87 67.82 -8.44
N PRO A 8 28.75 67.60 -9.75
CA PRO A 8 27.52 67.17 -10.39
C PRO A 8 27.02 65.80 -9.86
N LEU A 9 27.89 65.00 -9.25
CA LEU A 9 27.58 63.74 -8.58
C LEU A 9 26.65 63.86 -7.34
N ASN A 10 26.67 65.04 -6.64
CA ASN A 10 25.81 65.20 -5.47
C ASN A 10 24.35 65.54 -5.81
N ILE A 11 24.11 66.16 -6.97
CA ILE A 11 22.75 66.50 -7.47
C ILE A 11 22.05 65.22 -7.94
N TYR A 12 22.77 64.35 -8.61
CA TYR A 12 22.22 63.03 -9.05
C TYR A 12 21.85 62.12 -7.87
N LYS A 13 22.58 62.10 -6.79
CA LYS A 13 22.29 61.24 -5.65
C LYS A 13 21.02 61.66 -4.89
N SER A 14 20.74 62.94 -4.74
CA SER A 14 19.54 63.44 -4.07
C SER A 14 18.26 63.16 -4.90
N ASP A 15 18.36 63.18 -6.21
CA ASP A 15 17.23 62.89 -7.11
C ASP A 15 16.91 61.40 -7.14
N HIS A 16 17.94 60.51 -7.03
CA HIS A 16 17.76 59.06 -7.00
C HIS A 16 17.12 58.59 -5.69
N ASP A 17 17.55 59.10 -4.52
CA ASP A 17 16.96 58.77 -3.24
C ASP A 17 15.48 59.21 -3.18
N SER A 18 15.19 60.40 -3.66
CA SER A 18 13.84 60.94 -3.74
C SER A 18 12.93 60.11 -4.64
N PHE A 19 13.43 59.64 -5.80
CA PHE A 19 12.65 58.83 -6.70
C PHE A 19 12.47 57.38 -6.20
N SER A 20 13.48 56.78 -5.59
CA SER A 20 13.37 55.44 -4.99
C SER A 20 12.32 55.43 -3.88
N GLU A 21 12.21 56.48 -3.09
CA GLU A 21 11.18 56.63 -2.07
C GLU A 21 9.77 56.81 -2.68
N LEU A 22 9.65 57.65 -3.70
CA LEU A 22 8.38 57.84 -4.44
C LEU A 22 7.91 56.55 -5.11
N LEU A 23 8.81 55.79 -5.74
CA LEU A 23 8.48 54.52 -6.38
C LEU A 23 8.05 53.47 -5.34
N LEU A 24 8.68 53.47 -4.17
CA LEU A 24 8.33 52.59 -3.08
C LEU A 24 6.97 52.92 -2.47
N ASP A 25 6.69 54.22 -2.28
CA ASP A 25 5.40 54.68 -1.77
C ASP A 25 4.26 54.35 -2.75
N GLU A 26 4.45 54.59 -4.06
CA GLU A 26 3.50 54.21 -5.08
C GLU A 26 3.27 52.70 -5.15
N LEU A 27 4.34 51.91 -5.03
CA LEU A 27 4.28 50.45 -4.98
C LEU A 27 3.49 49.97 -3.75
N THR A 28 3.76 50.50 -2.57
CA THR A 28 3.07 50.08 -1.34
C THR A 28 1.60 50.50 -1.30
N ASN A 29 1.21 51.48 -2.08
CA ASN A 29 -0.17 51.95 -2.20
C ASN A 29 -1.02 51.13 -3.22
N THR A 30 -0.39 50.30 -4.06
CA THR A 30 -1.13 49.49 -5.03
C THR A 30 -1.86 48.32 -4.38
N THR A 31 -3.10 48.07 -4.77
CA THR A 31 -3.96 46.97 -4.27
C THR A 31 -3.38 45.60 -4.62
N ASP A 32 -2.72 45.47 -5.76
CA ASP A 32 -2.14 44.23 -6.28
C ASP A 32 -0.93 43.79 -5.43
N PHE A 33 -0.09 44.75 -5.04
CA PHE A 33 1.05 44.49 -4.13
C PHE A 33 0.57 44.08 -2.74
N LYS A 34 -0.46 44.74 -2.20
CA LYS A 34 -1.06 44.37 -0.90
C LYS A 34 -1.68 42.98 -0.91
N SER A 35 -2.29 42.55 -2.02
CA SER A 35 -2.91 41.24 -2.16
C SER A 35 -1.87 40.11 -2.25
N SER A 36 -0.76 40.35 -2.94
CA SER A 36 0.34 39.37 -3.12
C SER A 36 1.12 39.11 -1.82
N ILE A 37 1.11 40.07 -0.86
CA ILE A 37 1.82 39.96 0.41
C ILE A 37 0.98 39.33 1.52
N LYS A 38 -0.35 39.26 1.38
CA LYS A 38 -1.25 38.71 2.40
C LYS A 38 -0.96 37.22 2.65
N GLY A 39 -0.22 36.93 3.72
CA GLY A 39 0.14 35.56 4.15
C GLY A 39 1.60 35.19 4.03
N SER A 40 2.47 36.08 3.53
CA SER A 40 3.91 35.79 3.43
C SER A 40 4.71 36.40 4.58
N ASN A 41 5.59 35.57 5.21
CA ASN A 41 6.58 36.03 6.20
C ASN A 41 7.79 36.73 5.57
N ILE A 42 7.67 37.31 4.37
CA ILE A 42 8.75 38.06 3.72
C ILE A 42 8.49 39.55 3.91
N ASN A 43 9.53 40.26 4.37
CA ASN A 43 9.52 41.72 4.34
C ASN A 43 9.75 42.19 2.88
N THR A 44 8.72 42.04 2.05
CA THR A 44 8.72 42.38 0.62
C THR A 44 9.02 43.87 0.38
N PRO A 45 8.58 44.86 1.22
CA PRO A 45 8.99 46.23 1.08
C PRO A 45 10.51 46.41 1.17
N THR A 46 11.16 45.71 2.09
CA THR A 46 12.64 45.79 2.23
C THR A 46 13.34 45.19 1.02
N ALA A 47 12.87 44.03 0.52
CA ALA A 47 13.41 43.39 -0.68
C ALA A 47 13.23 44.26 -1.92
N SER A 48 12.06 44.89 -2.08
CA SER A 48 11.77 45.83 -3.19
C SER A 48 12.67 47.07 -3.10
N LYS A 49 12.87 47.65 -1.91
CA LYS A 49 13.76 48.76 -1.71
C LYS A 49 15.21 48.45 -2.07
N GLN A 50 15.69 47.26 -1.66
CA GLN A 50 17.04 46.82 -2.01
C GLN A 50 17.21 46.65 -3.52
N LEU A 51 16.20 46.04 -4.21
CA LEU A 51 16.22 45.83 -5.65
C LEU A 51 16.20 47.17 -6.40
N ILE A 52 15.30 48.09 -6.04
CA ILE A 52 15.19 49.42 -6.64
C ILE A 52 16.51 50.18 -6.51
N ASN A 53 17.07 50.26 -5.31
CA ASN A 53 18.35 50.96 -5.07
C ASN A 53 19.49 50.32 -5.85
N GLN A 54 19.55 48.99 -5.96
CA GLN A 54 20.58 48.29 -6.73
C GLN A 54 20.47 48.58 -8.23
N ILE A 55 19.24 48.63 -8.77
CA ILE A 55 19.00 48.98 -10.16
C ILE A 55 19.51 50.41 -10.41
N PHE A 56 19.14 51.41 -9.59
CA PHE A 56 19.56 52.79 -9.75
C PHE A 56 21.09 52.93 -9.67
N ASN A 57 21.74 52.32 -8.68
CA ASN A 57 23.20 52.35 -8.57
C ASN A 57 23.92 51.75 -9.81
N THR A 58 23.21 50.84 -10.51
CA THR A 58 23.74 50.21 -11.72
C THR A 58 23.53 51.11 -12.97
N LEU A 59 22.36 51.76 -13.05
CA LEU A 59 22.03 52.69 -14.15
C LEU A 59 22.89 53.96 -14.12
N ASP A 60 23.33 54.43 -12.96
CA ASP A 60 24.17 55.61 -12.81
C ASP A 60 25.59 55.41 -13.41
N THR A 61 26.01 54.18 -13.58
CA THR A 61 27.37 53.83 -14.00
C THR A 61 27.50 53.43 -15.48
N SER A 62 26.41 53.07 -16.17
CA SER A 62 26.48 52.59 -17.55
C SER A 62 25.11 52.48 -18.22
N SER A 63 25.05 52.73 -19.53
CA SER A 63 23.89 52.41 -20.39
C SER A 63 23.77 50.88 -20.55
N ILE A 64 22.66 50.30 -20.06
CA ILE A 64 22.38 48.85 -20.12
C ILE A 64 21.61 48.57 -21.40
N SER A 65 22.29 48.07 -22.39
CA SER A 65 21.66 47.62 -23.66
C SER A 65 21.53 46.10 -23.76
N ASP A 66 22.23 45.30 -22.94
CA ASP A 66 22.28 43.85 -23.02
C ASP A 66 22.56 43.18 -21.66
N ILE A 67 22.02 41.98 -21.48
CA ILE A 67 22.23 41.06 -20.29
C ILE A 67 23.71 40.76 -20.05
N SER A 68 24.50 40.70 -21.13
CA SER A 68 25.92 40.42 -21.07
C SER A 68 26.75 41.57 -20.48
N ASN A 69 26.19 42.74 -20.23
CA ASN A 69 26.88 43.83 -19.62
C ASN A 69 27.27 43.54 -18.14
N LYS A 70 28.54 43.56 -17.85
CA LYS A 70 29.09 43.32 -16.49
C LYS A 70 28.50 44.22 -15.43
N ALA A 71 28.02 45.41 -15.79
CA ALA A 71 27.38 46.35 -14.88
C ALA A 71 26.09 45.85 -14.27
N ILE A 72 25.31 44.98 -14.95
CA ILE A 72 24.03 44.44 -14.46
C ILE A 72 24.21 43.26 -13.48
N GLN A 73 25.39 42.67 -13.41
CA GLN A 73 25.65 41.47 -12.60
C GLN A 73 25.24 41.61 -11.11
N PRO A 74 25.46 42.76 -10.44
CA PRO A 74 25.01 42.91 -9.05
C PRO A 74 23.49 42.86 -8.91
N VAL A 75 22.71 43.40 -9.86
CA VAL A 75 21.26 43.33 -9.87
C VAL A 75 20.79 41.88 -10.09
N LEU A 76 21.39 41.17 -11.04
CA LEU A 76 21.09 39.76 -11.33
C LEU A 76 21.39 38.85 -10.14
N THR A 77 22.53 39.09 -9.46
CA THR A 77 22.92 38.32 -8.26
C THR A 77 21.93 38.52 -7.12
N LEU A 78 21.53 39.77 -6.88
CA LEU A 78 20.54 40.11 -5.86
C LEU A 78 19.20 39.48 -6.19
N TRP A 79 18.73 39.62 -7.45
CA TRP A 79 17.46 39.04 -7.91
C TRP A 79 17.45 37.52 -7.79
N HIS A 80 18.50 36.86 -8.19
CA HIS A 80 18.67 35.40 -8.04
C HIS A 80 18.57 34.94 -6.58
N SER A 81 19.17 35.69 -5.66
CA SER A 81 19.11 35.37 -4.23
C SER A 81 17.69 35.54 -3.66
N LEU A 82 16.98 36.61 -4.11
CA LEU A 82 15.59 36.88 -3.74
C LEU A 82 14.66 35.78 -4.28
N LEU A 83 14.81 35.40 -5.54
CA LEU A 83 14.01 34.32 -6.17
C LEU A 83 14.19 33.00 -5.44
N LYS A 84 15.42 32.60 -5.09
CA LYS A 84 15.66 31.39 -4.28
C LYS A 84 14.93 31.45 -2.94
N SER A 85 14.93 32.62 -2.29
CA SER A 85 14.21 32.81 -1.04
C SER A 85 12.69 32.70 -1.24
N PHE A 86 12.16 33.26 -2.31
CA PHE A 86 10.73 33.20 -2.65
C PHE A 86 10.29 31.77 -2.95
N ILE A 87 11.00 31.05 -3.80
CA ILE A 87 10.74 29.63 -4.12
C ILE A 87 10.74 28.79 -2.85
N LYS A 88 11.78 28.97 -1.99
CA LYS A 88 11.89 28.21 -0.72
C LYS A 88 10.74 28.47 0.24
N LYS A 89 10.12 29.66 0.16
CA LYS A 89 8.96 30.05 0.99
C LYS A 89 7.61 29.74 0.31
N GLY A 90 7.61 29.06 -0.85
CA GLY A 90 6.40 28.60 -1.53
C GLY A 90 5.72 29.65 -2.39
N PHE A 91 6.39 30.74 -2.78
CA PHE A 91 5.86 31.68 -3.74
C PHE A 91 5.73 31.05 -5.12
N SER A 92 4.59 31.25 -5.74
CA SER A 92 4.38 30.80 -7.10
C SER A 92 5.04 31.75 -8.12
N THR A 93 5.23 31.28 -9.36
CA THR A 93 5.66 32.11 -10.50
C THR A 93 4.77 33.34 -10.65
N LYS A 94 3.45 33.19 -10.42
CA LYS A 94 2.46 34.26 -10.49
C LYS A 94 2.74 35.34 -9.43
N ASP A 95 3.00 34.95 -8.18
CA ASP A 95 3.24 35.91 -7.09
C ASP A 95 4.50 36.73 -7.33
N THR A 96 5.55 36.10 -7.85
CA THR A 96 6.82 36.78 -8.17
C THR A 96 6.67 37.69 -9.41
N ALA A 97 5.94 37.24 -10.43
CA ALA A 97 5.63 38.06 -11.60
C ALA A 97 4.82 39.31 -11.20
N MET A 98 3.84 39.17 -10.31
CA MET A 98 3.04 40.30 -9.80
C MET A 98 3.91 41.36 -9.14
N LEU A 99 5.00 41.00 -8.47
CA LEU A 99 5.95 41.97 -7.90
C LEU A 99 6.59 42.83 -9.02
N ILE A 100 7.07 42.20 -10.08
CA ILE A 100 7.67 42.92 -11.23
C ILE A 100 6.64 43.79 -11.95
N PHE A 101 5.43 43.26 -12.18
CA PHE A 101 4.35 44.01 -12.78
C PHE A 101 3.92 45.21 -11.94
N SER A 102 3.87 45.05 -10.61
CA SER A 102 3.55 46.15 -9.69
C SER A 102 4.63 47.23 -9.72
N LEU A 103 5.91 46.87 -9.78
CA LEU A 103 7.01 47.83 -9.96
C LEU A 103 6.90 48.58 -11.30
N LYS A 104 6.62 47.87 -12.39
CA LYS A 104 6.46 48.47 -13.73
C LYS A 104 5.24 49.41 -13.80
N SER A 105 4.11 49.00 -13.24
CA SER A 105 2.90 49.81 -13.14
C SER A 105 3.11 51.06 -12.29
N SER A 106 3.83 50.95 -11.17
CA SER A 106 4.18 52.11 -10.33
C SER A 106 5.10 53.10 -11.05
N LEU A 107 6.06 52.58 -11.81
CA LEU A 107 6.93 53.39 -12.67
C LEU A 107 6.13 54.17 -13.73
N GLN A 108 5.16 53.53 -14.39
CA GLN A 108 4.32 54.16 -15.40
C GLN A 108 3.43 55.28 -14.80
N ARG A 109 2.86 55.08 -13.62
CA ARG A 109 2.07 56.10 -12.90
C ARG A 109 2.92 57.31 -12.50
N LEU A 110 4.19 57.11 -12.10
CA LEU A 110 5.09 58.21 -11.82
C LEU A 110 5.44 59.02 -13.07
N LYS A 111 5.51 58.39 -14.26
CA LYS A 111 5.68 59.03 -15.54
C LYS A 111 4.49 59.96 -15.88
N GLU A 112 3.27 59.54 -15.56
CA GLU A 112 2.06 60.32 -15.77
C GLU A 112 1.93 61.52 -14.84
N LYS A 113 2.62 61.49 -13.69
CA LYS A 113 2.64 62.59 -12.67
C LYS A 113 3.70 63.69 -12.94
N ASP A 114 4.32 63.66 -14.14
CA ASP A 114 5.31 64.66 -14.59
C ASP A 114 6.51 64.84 -13.60
N THR A 115 6.99 63.75 -13.06
CA THR A 115 8.13 63.74 -12.12
C THR A 115 9.44 64.12 -12.83
N PRO A 116 10.35 64.92 -12.20
CA PRO A 116 11.52 65.51 -12.87
C PRO A 116 12.66 64.49 -13.13
N ILE A 117 12.32 63.29 -13.67
CA ILE A 117 13.30 62.29 -14.01
C ILE A 117 13.55 62.26 -15.49
N LYS A 118 14.81 62.12 -15.91
CA LYS A 118 15.19 61.98 -17.31
C LYS A 118 14.51 60.72 -17.87
N GLN A 119 13.78 60.90 -18.96
CA GLN A 119 13.06 59.85 -19.67
C GLN A 119 13.98 58.62 -19.97
N GLU A 120 15.26 58.89 -20.23
CA GLU A 120 16.25 57.87 -20.55
C GLU A 120 16.46 56.87 -19.36
N ILE A 121 16.46 57.36 -18.11
CA ILE A 121 16.61 56.53 -16.88
C ILE A 121 15.35 55.65 -16.71
N GLN A 122 14.18 56.17 -16.96
CA GLN A 122 12.91 55.43 -16.89
C GLN A 122 12.89 54.31 -17.89
N GLU A 123 13.28 54.55 -19.15
CA GLU A 123 13.35 53.53 -20.19
C GLU A 123 14.35 52.42 -19.90
N GLN A 124 15.50 52.77 -19.32
CA GLN A 124 16.48 51.77 -18.90
C GLN A 124 16.01 50.95 -17.72
N PHE A 125 15.32 51.55 -16.76
CA PHE A 125 14.73 50.85 -15.62
C PHE A 125 13.65 49.84 -16.08
N GLU A 126 12.79 50.22 -17.01
CA GLU A 126 11.79 49.32 -17.62
C GLU A 126 12.46 48.10 -18.30
N LYS A 127 13.54 48.33 -19.07
CA LYS A 127 14.31 47.22 -19.69
C LYS A 127 14.88 46.27 -18.66
N VAL A 128 15.40 46.77 -17.54
CA VAL A 128 15.89 45.92 -16.46
C VAL A 128 14.76 45.09 -15.82
N LEU A 129 13.59 45.68 -15.60
CA LEU A 129 12.42 44.97 -15.08
C LEU A 129 11.94 43.87 -16.03
N ASP A 130 11.91 44.13 -17.34
CA ASP A 130 11.58 43.11 -18.34
C ASP A 130 12.57 41.94 -18.32
N LEU A 131 13.85 42.24 -18.21
CA LEU A 131 14.89 41.23 -18.07
C LEU A 131 14.70 40.38 -16.82
N LEU A 132 14.44 41.01 -15.67
CA LEU A 132 14.18 40.29 -14.43
C LEU A 132 12.93 39.41 -14.54
N GLY A 133 11.92 39.84 -15.30
CA GLY A 133 10.72 39.07 -15.62
C GLY A 133 11.05 37.77 -16.37
N ILE A 134 11.87 37.88 -17.42
CA ILE A 134 12.32 36.72 -18.23
C ILE A 134 13.11 35.74 -17.37
N LEU A 135 14.07 36.23 -16.59
CA LEU A 135 14.89 35.41 -15.68
C LEU A 135 14.06 34.74 -14.59
N THR A 136 13.00 35.39 -14.12
CA THR A 136 12.06 34.78 -13.17
C THR A 136 11.40 33.57 -13.78
N PHE A 137 10.86 33.70 -14.99
CA PHE A 137 10.23 32.61 -15.71
C PHE A 137 11.18 31.46 -15.94
N GLU A 138 12.40 31.73 -16.41
CA GLU A 138 13.43 30.74 -16.68
C GLU A 138 13.82 29.94 -15.41
N MET A 139 14.05 30.64 -14.29
CA MET A 139 14.38 29.99 -13.00
C MET A 139 13.26 29.08 -12.49
N TYR A 140 12.01 29.52 -12.56
CA TYR A 140 10.87 28.68 -12.18
C TYR A 140 10.68 27.50 -13.12
N SER A 141 10.94 27.65 -14.42
CA SER A 141 10.94 26.53 -15.38
C SER A 141 11.97 25.49 -15.02
N ILE A 142 13.23 25.89 -14.78
CA ILE A 142 14.31 24.96 -14.38
C ILE A 142 13.97 24.23 -13.09
N GLU A 143 13.41 24.92 -12.10
CA GLU A 143 13.05 24.30 -10.83
C GLU A 143 11.87 23.31 -10.99
N ASN A 144 10.86 23.66 -11.79
CA ASN A 144 9.76 22.76 -12.12
C ASN A 144 10.24 21.53 -12.90
N GLU A 145 11.15 21.70 -13.87
CA GLU A 145 11.74 20.56 -14.60
C GLU A 145 12.49 19.61 -13.66
N LYS A 146 13.24 20.13 -12.68
CA LYS A 146 13.88 19.30 -11.67
C LYS A 146 12.88 18.52 -10.83
N VAL A 147 11.80 19.15 -10.39
CA VAL A 147 10.74 18.49 -9.63
C VAL A 147 10.09 17.39 -10.48
N ILE A 148 9.78 17.68 -11.74
CA ILE A 148 9.19 16.72 -12.67
C ILE A 148 10.16 15.54 -12.94
N SER A 149 11.45 15.81 -13.13
CA SER A 149 12.45 14.76 -13.36
C SER A 149 12.60 13.84 -12.15
N LEU A 150 12.66 14.41 -10.92
CA LEU A 150 12.71 13.62 -9.69
C LEU A 150 11.44 12.78 -9.49
N GLN A 151 10.28 13.34 -9.79
CA GLN A 151 9.01 12.60 -9.73
C GLN A 151 8.98 11.48 -10.78
N SER A 152 9.44 11.74 -12.01
CA SER A 152 9.49 10.73 -13.06
C SER A 152 10.47 9.59 -12.74
N GLU A 153 11.64 9.88 -12.19
CA GLU A 153 12.59 8.88 -11.70
C GLU A 153 11.98 8.03 -10.58
N GLN A 154 11.27 8.67 -9.64
CA GLN A 154 10.59 7.97 -8.56
C GLN A 154 9.45 7.08 -9.07
N ILE A 155 8.67 7.56 -10.05
CA ILE A 155 7.62 6.79 -10.71
C ILE A 155 8.23 5.60 -11.46
N GLN A 156 9.30 5.80 -12.22
CA GLN A 156 9.97 4.75 -12.96
C GLN A 156 10.59 3.70 -12.02
N TYR A 157 11.19 4.13 -10.91
CA TYR A 157 11.69 3.23 -9.88
C TYR A 157 10.57 2.36 -9.29
N LEU A 158 9.43 2.98 -8.94
CA LEU A 158 8.26 2.26 -8.41
C LEU A 158 7.67 1.29 -9.44
N GLN A 159 7.56 1.69 -10.71
CA GLN A 159 7.08 0.83 -11.80
C GLN A 159 8.01 -0.37 -12.06
N THR A 160 9.32 -0.17 -11.99
CA THR A 160 10.30 -1.26 -12.12
C THR A 160 10.17 -2.25 -10.97
N LYS A 161 9.99 -1.78 -9.74
CA LYS A 161 9.74 -2.62 -8.57
C LYS A 161 8.39 -3.34 -8.69
N GLU A 162 7.35 -2.65 -9.14
CA GLU A 162 6.02 -3.22 -9.37
C GLU A 162 6.06 -4.41 -10.35
N SER A 163 6.83 -4.30 -11.43
CA SER A 163 7.03 -5.39 -12.38
C SER A 163 7.75 -6.61 -11.80
N GLN A 164 8.59 -6.42 -10.79
CA GLN A 164 9.23 -7.53 -10.06
C GLN A 164 8.24 -8.25 -9.12
N PHE A 165 7.30 -7.50 -8.51
CA PHE A 165 6.28 -8.09 -7.62
C PHE A 165 5.19 -8.84 -8.38
N SER A 166 4.80 -8.37 -9.57
CA SER A 166 3.78 -9.00 -10.41
C SER A 166 4.13 -10.44 -10.82
N LYS A 167 5.40 -10.83 -10.76
CA LYS A 167 5.82 -12.22 -10.95
C LYS A 167 5.56 -13.12 -9.74
N GLN A 168 5.44 -12.55 -8.55
CA GLN A 168 5.25 -13.30 -7.29
C GLN A 168 3.85 -13.11 -6.72
N LEU A 169 3.26 -11.92 -6.91
CA LEU A 169 1.93 -11.56 -6.40
C LEU A 169 0.99 -11.33 -7.59
N ILE A 170 -0.07 -12.10 -7.67
CA ILE A 170 -1.04 -12.03 -8.77
C ILE A 170 -2.14 -11.03 -8.43
N GLY A 171 -2.39 -10.10 -9.35
CA GLY A 171 -3.43 -9.09 -9.27
C GLY A 171 -3.00 -7.77 -9.89
N SER A 172 -3.94 -7.10 -10.56
CA SER A 172 -3.78 -5.79 -11.19
C SER A 172 -4.85 -4.79 -10.76
N SER A 173 -5.70 -5.17 -9.81
CA SER A 173 -6.73 -4.30 -9.25
C SER A 173 -6.14 -3.04 -8.61
N PRO A 174 -6.90 -1.93 -8.52
CA PRO A 174 -6.45 -0.71 -7.85
C PRO A 174 -6.00 -0.96 -6.40
N ALA A 175 -6.65 -1.88 -5.70
CA ALA A 175 -6.30 -2.26 -4.33
C ALA A 175 -4.92 -2.96 -4.27
N MET A 176 -4.62 -3.86 -5.23
CA MET A 176 -3.31 -4.50 -5.32
C MET A 176 -2.22 -3.52 -5.74
N ASN A 177 -2.51 -2.59 -6.65
CA ASN A 177 -1.56 -1.55 -7.04
C ASN A 177 -1.20 -0.63 -5.87
N ALA A 178 -2.15 -0.29 -5.00
CA ALA A 178 -1.88 0.44 -3.77
C ALA A 178 -0.98 -0.37 -2.81
N LEU A 179 -1.23 -1.68 -2.68
CA LEU A 179 -0.39 -2.60 -1.91
C LEU A 179 1.05 -2.65 -2.45
N TYR A 180 1.24 -2.78 -3.76
CA TYR A 180 2.57 -2.80 -4.39
C TYR A 180 3.35 -1.53 -4.13
N LYS A 181 2.69 -0.36 -4.23
CA LYS A 181 3.31 0.93 -3.88
C LYS A 181 3.75 0.96 -2.42
N ALA A 182 2.90 0.51 -1.50
CA ALA A 182 3.24 0.45 -0.08
C ALA A 182 4.43 -0.48 0.18
N ILE A 183 4.48 -1.65 -0.44
CA ILE A 183 5.63 -2.57 -0.37
C ILE A 183 6.89 -1.90 -0.91
N GLY A 184 6.82 -1.24 -2.07
CA GLY A 184 7.96 -0.56 -2.70
C GLY A 184 8.65 0.46 -1.78
N LEU A 185 7.87 1.20 -0.97
CA LEU A 185 8.40 2.21 -0.04
C LEU A 185 9.26 1.65 1.11
N ILE A 186 9.10 0.38 1.46
CA ILE A 186 9.74 -0.22 2.64
C ILE A 186 10.89 -1.19 2.33
N LEU A 187 11.15 -1.46 1.06
CA LEU A 187 12.15 -2.47 0.68
C LEU A 187 13.56 -2.09 1.10
N ASP A 188 13.89 -0.82 0.95
CA ASP A 188 15.24 -0.32 1.24
C ASP A 188 15.44 0.06 2.70
N ASN A 189 14.41 -0.10 3.53
CA ASN A 189 14.42 0.25 4.95
C ASN A 189 14.21 -1.00 5.84
N ASP A 190 14.90 -1.03 6.96
CA ASP A 190 14.75 -2.09 7.98
C ASP A 190 13.63 -1.78 9.00
N LEU A 191 12.60 -1.04 8.57
CA LEU A 191 11.46 -0.72 9.41
C LEU A 191 10.68 -1.99 9.78
N THR A 192 10.11 -2.01 10.99
CA THR A 192 9.12 -3.01 11.38
C THR A 192 7.85 -2.82 10.54
N VAL A 193 7.37 -3.91 9.95
CA VAL A 193 6.17 -3.93 9.11
C VAL A 193 5.07 -4.70 9.80
N LEU A 194 3.88 -4.12 9.84
CA LEU A 194 2.67 -4.79 10.31
C LEU A 194 1.73 -5.05 9.13
N LEU A 195 1.52 -6.32 8.81
CA LEU A 195 0.58 -6.78 7.79
C LEU A 195 -0.76 -7.09 8.44
N GLU A 196 -1.80 -6.35 8.10
CA GLU A 196 -3.16 -6.61 8.56
C GLU A 196 -4.04 -7.07 7.39
N GLY A 197 -4.84 -8.09 7.60
CA GLY A 197 -5.77 -8.62 6.60
C GLY A 197 -6.41 -9.91 7.05
N GLU A 198 -7.53 -10.25 6.45
CA GLU A 198 -8.28 -11.46 6.78
C GLU A 198 -7.47 -12.74 6.60
N SER A 199 -7.95 -13.85 7.17
CA SER A 199 -7.34 -15.15 6.97
C SER A 199 -7.39 -15.54 5.48
N GLY A 200 -6.32 -16.15 4.97
CA GLY A 200 -6.26 -16.61 3.57
C GLY A 200 -6.02 -15.52 2.52
N THR A 201 -5.66 -14.29 2.90
CA THR A 201 -5.34 -13.21 1.95
C THR A 201 -3.92 -13.26 1.38
N GLY A 202 -3.03 -14.14 1.90
CA GLY A 202 -1.65 -14.33 1.44
C GLY A 202 -0.63 -13.47 2.17
N LYS A 203 -0.83 -13.20 3.48
CA LYS A 203 0.12 -12.43 4.33
C LYS A 203 1.53 -13.01 4.33
N ASP A 204 1.67 -14.31 4.36
CA ASP A 204 2.91 -15.07 4.29
C ASP A 204 3.67 -14.87 2.97
N LEU A 205 2.95 -14.90 1.85
CA LEU A 205 3.52 -14.63 0.54
C LEU A 205 4.01 -13.18 0.43
N ILE A 206 3.25 -12.22 0.98
CA ILE A 206 3.64 -10.80 1.01
C ILE A 206 4.88 -10.62 1.88
N ALA A 207 4.95 -11.24 3.06
CA ALA A 207 6.13 -11.18 3.93
C ALA A 207 7.38 -11.74 3.24
N THR A 208 7.24 -12.88 2.56
CA THR A 208 8.31 -13.49 1.75
C THR A 208 8.71 -12.57 0.60
N THR A 209 7.76 -11.96 -0.10
CA THR A 209 8.03 -11.01 -1.18
C THR A 209 8.79 -9.78 -0.68
N ILE A 210 8.42 -9.22 0.48
CA ILE A 210 9.14 -8.10 1.11
C ILE A 210 10.59 -8.50 1.42
N HIS A 211 10.82 -9.68 1.98
CA HIS A 211 12.17 -10.16 2.28
C HIS A 211 13.00 -10.35 0.99
N ASN A 212 12.45 -11.07 0.01
CA ASN A 212 13.15 -11.40 -1.25
C ASN A 212 13.52 -10.19 -2.09
N ASN A 213 12.86 -9.06 -1.88
CA ASN A 213 13.14 -7.80 -2.58
C ASN A 213 13.81 -6.75 -1.69
N SER A 214 14.25 -7.12 -0.48
CA SER A 214 14.95 -6.24 0.47
C SER A 214 16.46 -6.37 0.40
N LYS A 215 17.17 -5.49 1.10
CA LYS A 215 18.62 -5.58 1.29
C LYS A 215 19.06 -6.86 2.01
N ARG A 216 18.13 -7.60 2.63
CA ARG A 216 18.39 -8.83 3.39
C ARG A 216 18.06 -10.11 2.60
N VAL A 217 17.86 -10.04 1.27
CA VAL A 217 17.51 -11.19 0.41
C VAL A 217 18.44 -12.39 0.54
N SER A 218 19.74 -12.16 0.76
CA SER A 218 20.73 -13.22 0.94
C SER A 218 20.88 -13.72 2.39
N LYS A 219 20.08 -13.21 3.31
CA LYS A 219 20.09 -13.49 4.74
C LYS A 219 18.92 -14.40 5.13
N PRO A 220 18.95 -15.02 6.32
CA PRO A 220 17.87 -15.91 6.73
C PRO A 220 16.50 -15.23 6.75
N PHE A 221 15.48 -15.92 6.21
CA PHE A 221 14.07 -15.63 6.43
C PHE A 221 13.49 -16.72 7.33
N VAL A 222 13.10 -16.36 8.54
CA VAL A 222 12.53 -17.29 9.50
C VAL A 222 11.08 -16.92 9.75
N ALA A 223 10.17 -17.87 9.51
CA ALA A 223 8.75 -17.68 9.77
C ALA A 223 8.30 -18.50 10.98
N ILE A 224 7.38 -17.93 11.75
CA ILE A 224 6.73 -18.61 12.87
C ILE A 224 5.27 -18.15 12.94
N ASN A 225 4.35 -19.12 13.06
CA ASN A 225 2.95 -18.82 13.35
C ASN A 225 2.72 -18.92 14.86
N CYS A 226 2.39 -17.77 15.48
CA CYS A 226 2.22 -17.68 16.93
C CYS A 226 0.94 -18.36 17.43
N GLY A 227 -0.07 -18.54 16.58
CA GLY A 227 -1.31 -19.21 16.92
C GLY A 227 -1.26 -20.73 16.78
N ALA A 228 -0.30 -21.26 15.99
CA ALA A 228 -0.18 -22.69 15.75
C ALA A 228 0.62 -23.45 16.83
N ILE A 229 1.32 -22.73 17.71
CA ILE A 229 2.19 -23.32 18.73
C ILE A 229 1.51 -23.25 20.10
N PRO A 230 1.49 -24.33 20.90
CA PRO A 230 1.00 -24.28 22.27
C PRO A 230 1.68 -23.19 23.09
N LYS A 231 0.90 -22.52 23.98
CA LYS A 231 1.37 -21.37 24.77
C LYS A 231 2.59 -21.68 25.63
N GLU A 232 2.72 -22.93 26.09
CA GLU A 232 3.81 -23.40 26.92
C GLU A 232 5.12 -23.55 26.13
N LEU A 233 5.03 -23.75 24.82
CA LEU A 233 6.20 -23.99 23.97
C LEU A 233 6.64 -22.75 23.15
N ILE A 234 5.73 -21.82 22.89
CA ILE A 234 6.02 -20.68 22.01
C ILE A 234 7.14 -19.79 22.56
N GLU A 235 7.27 -19.69 23.88
CA GLU A 235 8.35 -18.94 24.52
C GLU A 235 9.72 -19.55 24.16
N SER A 236 9.86 -20.86 24.36
CA SER A 236 11.07 -21.61 24.02
C SER A 236 11.38 -21.61 22.54
N GLU A 237 10.35 -21.68 21.66
CA GLU A 237 10.55 -21.59 20.21
C GLU A 237 11.03 -20.21 19.79
N LEU A 238 10.46 -19.11 20.31
CA LEU A 238 10.84 -17.76 19.95
C LEU A 238 12.22 -17.38 20.47
N PHE A 239 12.48 -17.58 21.77
CA PHE A 239 13.65 -17.06 22.46
C PHE A 239 14.74 -18.08 22.71
N GLY A 240 14.45 -19.39 22.55
CA GLY A 240 15.35 -20.46 22.92
C GLY A 240 15.38 -20.72 24.43
N HIS A 241 16.04 -21.78 24.85
CA HIS A 241 16.21 -22.10 26.26
C HIS A 241 17.61 -22.66 26.58
N GLU A 242 18.04 -22.46 27.80
CA GLU A 242 19.23 -23.11 28.34
C GLU A 242 18.85 -24.49 28.93
N LYS A 243 19.83 -25.37 29.06
CA LYS A 243 19.64 -26.68 29.69
C LYS A 243 19.06 -26.53 31.10
N GLY A 244 17.99 -27.27 31.41
CA GLY A 244 17.33 -27.23 32.72
C GLY A 244 16.36 -26.08 32.94
N ALA A 245 16.03 -25.30 31.92
CA ALA A 245 15.13 -24.14 32.03
C ALA A 245 13.69 -24.52 32.45
N PHE A 246 13.22 -25.71 32.12
CA PHE A 246 11.91 -26.26 32.52
C PHE A 246 11.97 -27.81 32.53
N THR A 247 10.94 -28.44 33.07
CA THR A 247 10.80 -29.90 33.07
C THR A 247 10.72 -30.42 31.62
N GLY A 248 11.81 -31.07 31.15
CA GLY A 248 11.97 -31.55 29.78
C GLY A 248 13.04 -30.81 28.95
N ALA A 249 13.64 -29.73 29.44
CA ALA A 249 14.75 -29.04 28.81
C ALA A 249 16.09 -29.80 29.03
N GLN A 250 16.24 -30.95 28.36
CA GLN A 250 17.44 -31.78 28.51
C GLN A 250 18.68 -31.14 27.90
N ASP A 251 18.51 -30.42 26.77
CA ASP A 251 19.57 -29.75 26.03
C ASP A 251 19.24 -28.30 25.80
N LYS A 252 20.26 -27.49 25.53
CA LYS A 252 20.13 -26.09 25.11
C LYS A 252 19.57 -26.01 23.69
N ARG A 253 18.59 -25.10 23.44
CA ARG A 253 18.00 -24.87 22.11
C ARG A 253 18.05 -23.41 21.70
N ILE A 254 18.41 -23.17 20.44
CA ILE A 254 18.45 -21.84 19.83
C ILE A 254 17.04 -21.44 19.38
N GLY A 255 16.62 -20.22 19.71
CA GLY A 255 15.31 -19.69 19.36
C GLY A 255 15.24 -19.08 17.95
N LYS A 256 14.01 -18.83 17.47
CA LYS A 256 13.76 -18.25 16.13
C LYS A 256 14.39 -16.87 15.94
N PHE A 257 14.46 -16.05 17.00
CA PHE A 257 15.15 -14.75 16.95
C PHE A 257 16.65 -14.90 16.68
N GLU A 258 17.31 -15.85 17.28
CA GLU A 258 18.72 -16.10 17.03
C GLU A 258 18.95 -16.68 15.63
N LEU A 259 18.07 -17.58 15.17
CA LEU A 259 18.13 -18.14 13.81
C LEU A 259 17.93 -17.09 12.73
N ALA A 260 17.13 -16.05 13.01
CA ALA A 260 16.86 -14.94 12.10
C ALA A 260 17.94 -13.84 12.15
N ASN A 261 19.01 -13.99 12.96
CA ASN A 261 20.01 -12.96 13.15
C ASN A 261 20.69 -12.56 11.84
N GLY A 262 20.78 -11.26 11.58
CA GLY A 262 21.22 -10.65 10.32
C GLY A 262 20.16 -10.65 9.22
N GLY A 263 19.02 -11.35 9.39
CA GLY A 263 17.97 -11.55 8.41
C GLY A 263 16.62 -10.94 8.80
N THR A 264 15.55 -11.69 8.54
CA THR A 264 14.16 -11.27 8.75
C THR A 264 13.41 -12.35 9.54
N LEU A 265 12.67 -11.94 10.58
CA LEU A 265 11.73 -12.79 11.30
C LEU A 265 10.30 -12.37 10.94
N PHE A 266 9.54 -13.33 10.45
CA PHE A 266 8.11 -13.19 10.19
C PHE A 266 7.31 -13.79 11.32
N LEU A 267 6.52 -12.95 12.03
CA LEU A 267 5.63 -13.32 13.12
C LEU A 267 4.20 -13.34 12.60
N ASP A 268 3.68 -14.49 12.22
CA ASP A 268 2.28 -14.62 11.82
C ASP A 268 1.38 -14.77 13.05
N GLU A 269 0.16 -14.25 12.96
CA GLU A 269 -0.84 -14.22 14.03
C GLU A 269 -0.29 -13.65 15.35
N VAL A 270 0.43 -12.50 15.26
CA VAL A 270 1.09 -11.87 16.42
C VAL A 270 0.10 -11.51 17.55
N ALA A 271 -1.18 -11.34 17.24
CA ALA A 271 -2.24 -11.08 18.22
C ALA A 271 -2.50 -12.26 19.16
N GLU A 272 -2.05 -13.49 18.82
CA GLU A 272 -2.21 -14.69 19.65
C GLU A 272 -1.13 -14.83 20.72
N LEU A 273 -0.10 -13.97 20.71
CA LEU A 273 0.97 -14.02 21.71
C LEU A 273 0.42 -13.73 23.13
N PRO A 274 0.74 -14.55 24.13
CA PRO A 274 0.46 -14.27 25.53
C PRO A 274 1.06 -12.94 26.01
N LEU A 275 0.43 -12.27 26.96
CA LEU A 275 0.81 -10.92 27.44
C LEU A 275 2.23 -10.84 28.00
N ASP A 276 2.70 -11.87 28.66
CA ASP A 276 4.06 -12.01 29.18
C ASP A 276 5.09 -12.04 28.05
N LEU A 277 4.80 -12.74 26.96
CA LEU A 277 5.67 -12.82 25.78
C LEU A 277 5.64 -11.52 24.96
N GLN A 278 4.53 -10.79 24.98
CA GLN A 278 4.47 -9.46 24.39
C GLN A 278 5.46 -8.49 25.06
N VAL A 279 5.69 -8.61 26.39
CA VAL A 279 6.71 -7.82 27.11
C VAL A 279 8.12 -8.16 26.62
N LYS A 280 8.42 -9.46 26.45
CA LYS A 280 9.73 -9.91 25.95
C LYS A 280 9.96 -9.45 24.52
N LEU A 281 8.95 -9.57 23.64
CA LEU A 281 8.99 -9.08 22.27
C LEU A 281 9.25 -7.57 22.22
N LEU A 282 8.57 -6.78 23.05
CA LEU A 282 8.78 -5.35 23.16
C LEU A 282 10.22 -4.99 23.52
N ARG A 283 10.80 -5.67 24.51
CA ARG A 283 12.21 -5.46 24.91
C ARG A 283 13.17 -5.73 23.75
N ILE A 284 12.95 -6.80 22.98
CA ILE A 284 13.76 -7.11 21.80
C ILE A 284 13.64 -6.04 20.73
N LEU A 285 12.43 -5.55 20.44
CA LEU A 285 12.19 -4.48 19.47
C LEU A 285 12.84 -3.15 19.88
N GLN A 286 13.00 -2.91 21.18
CA GLN A 286 13.61 -1.68 21.71
C GLN A 286 15.14 -1.77 21.80
N ASN A 287 15.65 -2.86 22.38
CA ASN A 287 17.05 -2.98 22.78
C ASN A 287 17.90 -3.80 21.81
N LYS A 288 17.26 -4.53 20.86
CA LYS A 288 17.94 -5.48 19.96
C LYS A 288 18.77 -6.53 20.74
N GLN A 289 18.25 -6.95 21.88
CA GLN A 289 18.86 -7.94 22.76
C GLN A 289 17.79 -8.94 23.19
N LEU A 290 18.17 -10.20 23.29
CA LEU A 290 17.33 -11.27 23.80
C LEU A 290 18.03 -12.02 24.93
N GLU A 291 17.24 -12.64 25.80
CA GLU A 291 17.65 -13.60 26.84
C GLU A 291 16.92 -14.90 26.58
N ARG A 292 17.64 -16.03 26.67
CA ARG A 292 17.03 -17.37 26.61
C ARG A 292 16.25 -17.66 27.85
N VAL A 293 15.26 -18.54 27.74
CA VAL A 293 14.52 -19.04 28.91
C VAL A 293 15.48 -19.78 29.86
N GLY A 294 15.47 -19.40 31.13
CA GLY A 294 16.39 -19.94 32.14
C GLY A 294 17.85 -19.47 32.04
N GLY A 295 18.15 -18.50 31.18
CA GLY A 295 19.48 -17.92 31.03
C GLY A 295 19.51 -16.44 31.40
N GLU A 296 20.66 -15.95 31.88
CA GLU A 296 20.90 -14.53 32.21
C GLU A 296 21.72 -13.80 31.14
N LYS A 297 22.21 -14.52 30.14
CA LYS A 297 23.09 -13.96 29.12
C LYS A 297 22.29 -13.16 28.09
N GLN A 298 22.60 -11.87 27.97
CA GLN A 298 22.07 -11.01 26.90
C GLN A 298 22.80 -11.28 25.58
N ILE A 299 22.02 -11.58 24.55
CA ILE A 299 22.49 -11.87 23.20
C ILE A 299 22.06 -10.73 22.30
N LYS A 300 23.00 -10.01 21.67
CA LYS A 300 22.70 -8.98 20.68
C LYS A 300 22.23 -9.63 19.39
N ILE A 301 21.16 -9.11 18.82
CA ILE A 301 20.59 -9.57 17.55
C ILE A 301 20.29 -8.38 16.64
N ASP A 302 20.44 -8.58 15.34
CA ASP A 302 19.99 -7.66 14.31
C ASP A 302 18.98 -8.37 13.40
N VAL A 303 17.70 -8.18 13.69
CA VAL A 303 16.61 -8.84 12.99
C VAL A 303 15.60 -7.83 12.53
N ARG A 304 15.25 -7.85 11.22
CA ARG A 304 14.10 -7.13 10.69
C ARG A 304 12.84 -7.90 11.06
N ILE A 305 11.82 -7.20 11.59
CA ILE A 305 10.56 -7.82 11.99
C ILE A 305 9.47 -7.48 10.97
N ILE A 306 8.77 -8.52 10.49
CA ILE A 306 7.51 -8.43 9.78
C ILE A 306 6.48 -9.18 10.65
N ALA A 307 5.48 -8.48 11.14
CA ALA A 307 4.39 -9.05 11.92
C ALA A 307 3.12 -9.11 11.09
N ALA A 308 2.32 -10.16 11.27
CA ALA A 308 1.03 -10.29 10.60
C ALA A 308 -0.08 -10.64 11.58
N THR A 309 -1.30 -10.19 11.27
CA THR A 309 -2.50 -10.52 12.05
C THR A 309 -3.75 -10.44 11.19
N ASN A 310 -4.74 -11.25 11.53
CA ASN A 310 -6.11 -11.17 11.01
C ASN A 310 -7.06 -10.47 12.00
N LYS A 311 -6.60 -10.13 13.20
CA LYS A 311 -7.38 -9.47 14.25
C LYS A 311 -7.15 -7.96 14.24
N ASN A 312 -8.15 -7.20 14.64
CA ASN A 312 -8.01 -5.77 14.90
C ASN A 312 -7.22 -5.55 16.20
N LEU A 313 -5.94 -5.17 16.08
CA LEU A 313 -5.09 -4.95 17.24
C LEU A 313 -5.57 -3.81 18.15
N LYS A 314 -6.26 -2.79 17.61
CA LYS A 314 -6.86 -1.73 18.43
C LYS A 314 -7.94 -2.27 19.38
N GLU A 315 -8.79 -3.15 18.85
CA GLU A 315 -9.82 -3.83 19.66
C GLU A 315 -9.17 -4.73 20.71
N ALA A 316 -8.16 -5.50 20.32
CA ALA A 316 -7.39 -6.35 21.24
C ALA A 316 -6.72 -5.54 22.37
N VAL A 317 -6.25 -4.31 22.08
CA VAL A 317 -5.71 -3.40 23.11
C VAL A 317 -6.82 -2.94 24.06
N ASN A 318 -8.00 -2.55 23.55
CA ASN A 318 -9.15 -2.14 24.37
C ASN A 318 -9.61 -3.29 25.29
N GLU A 319 -9.58 -4.52 24.79
CA GLU A 319 -9.91 -5.74 25.53
C GLU A 319 -8.78 -6.20 26.48
N LYS A 320 -7.69 -5.46 26.58
CA LYS A 320 -6.49 -5.80 27.37
C LYS A 320 -5.86 -7.16 27.00
N LYS A 321 -6.10 -7.64 25.80
CA LYS A 321 -5.46 -8.85 25.23
C LYS A 321 -4.15 -8.56 24.51
N PHE A 322 -3.93 -7.29 24.16
CA PHE A 322 -2.70 -6.83 23.52
C PHE A 322 -2.21 -5.53 24.18
N ARG A 323 -0.90 -5.39 24.33
CA ARG A 323 -0.30 -4.22 24.98
C ARG A 323 -0.24 -3.04 24.03
N LEU A 324 -0.59 -1.88 24.51
CA LEU A 324 -0.58 -0.62 23.76
C LEU A 324 0.84 -0.21 23.30
N ASP A 325 1.84 -0.41 24.17
CA ASP A 325 3.23 -0.08 23.87
C ASP A 325 3.81 -0.95 22.73
N LEU A 326 3.51 -2.25 22.75
CA LEU A 326 3.88 -3.15 21.66
C LEU A 326 3.15 -2.82 20.35
N TYR A 327 1.86 -2.50 20.43
CA TYR A 327 1.09 -2.08 19.25
C TYR A 327 1.76 -0.92 18.51
N TYR A 328 2.13 0.16 19.22
CA TYR A 328 2.82 1.29 18.59
C TYR A 328 4.20 0.94 18.05
N ARG A 329 4.90 -0.01 18.67
CA ARG A 329 6.22 -0.43 18.21
C ARG A 329 6.16 -1.33 16.97
N LEU A 330 5.10 -2.12 16.81
CA LEU A 330 4.84 -2.92 15.60
C LEU A 330 4.28 -2.07 14.47
N LYS A 331 3.44 -1.08 14.78
CA LYS A 331 2.75 -0.22 13.79
C LYS A 331 3.63 0.94 13.30
N ILE A 332 4.92 0.71 13.04
CA ILE A 332 5.79 1.72 12.42
C ILE A 332 5.41 1.89 10.95
N PHE A 333 5.23 0.79 10.23
CA PHE A 333 4.70 0.78 8.87
C PHE A 333 3.60 -0.27 8.75
N GLN A 334 2.37 0.19 8.58
CA GLN A 334 1.20 -0.66 8.47
C GLN A 334 0.82 -0.85 7.00
N ILE A 335 0.62 -2.10 6.60
CA ILE A 335 0.10 -2.47 5.28
C ILE A 335 -1.21 -3.21 5.48
N GLN A 336 -2.28 -2.64 4.92
CA GLN A 336 -3.58 -3.30 4.85
C GLN A 336 -3.65 -4.15 3.59
N ILE A 337 -3.93 -5.45 3.76
CA ILE A 337 -4.06 -6.39 2.65
C ILE A 337 -5.54 -6.51 2.31
N PRO A 338 -5.93 -6.21 1.06
CA PRO A 338 -7.32 -6.26 0.66
C PRO A 338 -7.86 -7.70 0.67
N SER A 339 -9.09 -7.85 1.11
CA SER A 339 -9.83 -9.11 0.99
C SER A 339 -10.13 -9.42 -0.49
N LEU A 340 -10.37 -10.69 -0.82
CA LEU A 340 -10.62 -11.08 -2.22
C LEU A 340 -11.88 -10.43 -2.80
N ARG A 341 -12.90 -10.18 -1.96
CA ARG A 341 -14.13 -9.48 -2.37
C ARG A 341 -13.92 -8.00 -2.73
N GLU A 342 -12.83 -7.37 -2.27
CA GLU A 342 -12.43 -5.99 -2.59
C GLU A 342 -11.59 -5.89 -3.87
N ARG A 343 -11.20 -7.05 -4.46
CA ARG A 343 -10.40 -7.16 -5.69
C ARG A 343 -10.95 -8.23 -6.64
N LYS A 344 -12.24 -8.11 -6.94
CA LYS A 344 -12.96 -9.09 -7.78
C LYS A 344 -12.38 -9.26 -9.18
N GLU A 345 -11.76 -8.21 -9.71
CA GLU A 345 -11.08 -8.19 -10.99
C GLU A 345 -9.90 -9.18 -11.05
N ASP A 346 -9.27 -9.47 -9.91
CA ASP A 346 -8.12 -10.36 -9.82
C ASP A 346 -8.52 -11.85 -9.76
N ILE A 347 -9.81 -12.17 -9.54
CA ILE A 347 -10.28 -13.54 -9.35
C ILE A 347 -10.04 -14.39 -10.60
N GLU A 348 -10.22 -13.83 -11.80
CA GLU A 348 -9.96 -14.54 -13.06
C GLU A 348 -8.48 -14.92 -13.18
N ALA A 349 -7.56 -13.95 -12.97
CA ALA A 349 -6.12 -14.18 -13.05
C ALA A 349 -5.64 -15.19 -12.00
N LEU A 350 -6.16 -15.10 -10.75
CA LEU A 350 -5.87 -16.06 -9.69
C LEU A 350 -6.39 -17.45 -10.03
N SER A 351 -7.59 -17.55 -10.58
CA SER A 351 -8.19 -18.85 -10.98
C SER A 351 -7.38 -19.53 -12.07
N LEU A 352 -6.98 -18.79 -13.10
CA LEU A 352 -6.13 -19.32 -14.18
C LEU A 352 -4.77 -19.78 -13.65
N PHE A 353 -4.16 -18.99 -12.75
CA PHE A 353 -2.90 -19.38 -12.12
C PHE A 353 -3.03 -20.69 -11.33
N PHE A 354 -4.08 -20.85 -10.52
CA PHE A 354 -4.29 -22.09 -9.77
C PHE A 354 -4.61 -23.27 -10.68
N ILE A 355 -5.35 -23.07 -11.77
CA ILE A 355 -5.60 -24.10 -12.77
C ILE A 355 -4.26 -24.59 -13.36
N GLU A 356 -3.37 -23.68 -13.79
CA GLU A 356 -2.08 -24.04 -14.35
C GLU A 356 -1.19 -24.74 -13.33
N LYS A 357 -1.11 -24.19 -12.10
CA LYS A 357 -0.31 -24.76 -11.00
C LYS A 357 -0.71 -26.22 -10.72
N TYR A 358 -1.98 -26.47 -10.47
CA TYR A 358 -2.46 -27.79 -10.07
C TYR A 358 -2.61 -28.77 -11.23
N ALA A 359 -2.88 -28.29 -12.45
CA ALA A 359 -2.86 -29.15 -13.63
C ALA A 359 -1.44 -29.71 -13.86
N LYS A 360 -0.41 -28.90 -13.65
CA LYS A 360 0.99 -29.34 -13.72
C LYS A 360 1.32 -30.37 -12.62
N GLU A 361 0.87 -30.16 -11.38
CA GLU A 361 1.06 -31.11 -10.29
C GLU A 361 0.35 -32.44 -10.53
N LEU A 362 -0.83 -32.39 -11.16
CA LEU A 362 -1.62 -33.58 -11.51
C LEU A 362 -1.19 -34.24 -12.83
N ASN A 363 -0.22 -33.64 -13.56
CA ASN A 363 0.21 -34.06 -14.89
C ASN A 363 -0.94 -34.19 -15.92
N ILE A 364 -1.87 -33.21 -15.88
CA ILE A 364 -2.96 -33.07 -16.83
C ILE A 364 -2.83 -31.79 -17.65
N THR A 365 -3.46 -31.78 -18.83
CA THR A 365 -3.60 -30.54 -19.59
C THR A 365 -4.49 -29.55 -18.83
N PRO A 366 -4.07 -28.29 -18.62
CA PRO A 366 -4.90 -27.30 -17.93
C PRO A 366 -6.25 -27.13 -18.64
N PRO A 367 -7.38 -27.41 -17.97
CA PRO A 367 -8.70 -27.22 -18.57
C PRO A 367 -9.01 -25.71 -18.67
N SER A 368 -9.81 -25.35 -19.68
CA SER A 368 -10.36 -24.00 -19.77
C SER A 368 -11.48 -23.79 -18.74
N ILE A 369 -11.65 -22.55 -18.31
CA ILE A 369 -12.75 -22.13 -17.44
C ILE A 369 -13.75 -21.29 -18.24
N THR A 370 -15.06 -21.50 -18.04
CA THR A 370 -16.08 -20.77 -18.77
C THR A 370 -16.32 -19.37 -18.19
N LYS A 371 -16.88 -18.45 -18.99
CA LYS A 371 -17.20 -17.09 -18.54
C LYS A 371 -18.25 -17.06 -17.43
N ASP A 372 -19.25 -17.93 -17.49
CA ASP A 372 -20.26 -18.11 -16.45
C ASP A 372 -19.63 -18.61 -15.13
N ALA A 373 -18.61 -19.48 -15.21
CA ALA A 373 -17.84 -19.92 -14.05
C ALA A 373 -17.05 -18.78 -13.42
N ILE A 374 -16.39 -17.92 -14.22
CA ILE A 374 -15.71 -16.72 -13.70
C ILE A 374 -16.71 -15.77 -13.04
N THR A 375 -17.85 -15.51 -13.68
CA THR A 375 -18.91 -14.68 -13.11
C THR A 375 -19.44 -15.27 -11.79
N TYR A 376 -19.59 -16.58 -11.72
CA TYR A 376 -19.96 -17.28 -10.48
C TYR A 376 -18.93 -17.02 -9.38
N LEU A 377 -17.63 -17.17 -9.66
CA LEU A 377 -16.56 -16.92 -8.71
C LEU A 377 -16.52 -15.46 -8.23
N GLN A 378 -16.71 -14.49 -9.11
CA GLN A 378 -16.72 -13.07 -8.79
C GLN A 378 -17.88 -12.64 -7.87
N ASN A 379 -18.97 -13.42 -7.85
CA ASN A 379 -20.15 -13.15 -7.03
C ASN A 379 -20.11 -13.82 -5.65
N GLN A 380 -19.10 -14.63 -5.36
CA GLN A 380 -18.95 -15.25 -4.04
C GLN A 380 -18.43 -14.28 -2.99
N ARG A 381 -18.70 -14.57 -1.71
CA ARG A 381 -18.27 -13.73 -0.57
C ARG A 381 -16.80 -13.90 -0.19
N TRP A 382 -16.23 -15.07 -0.44
CA TRP A 382 -14.84 -15.43 -0.17
C TRP A 382 -14.41 -15.14 1.29
N GLU A 383 -15.10 -15.72 2.26
CA GLU A 383 -14.75 -15.58 3.68
C GLU A 383 -13.35 -16.15 3.99
N GLY A 384 -12.94 -17.21 3.30
CA GLY A 384 -11.59 -17.78 3.35
C GLY A 384 -10.63 -17.20 2.31
N ASN A 385 -11.02 -16.14 1.58
CA ASN A 385 -10.21 -15.40 0.62
C ASN A 385 -9.52 -16.27 -0.44
N ILE A 386 -8.21 -16.05 -0.70
CA ILE A 386 -7.44 -16.80 -1.72
C ILE A 386 -7.36 -18.28 -1.36
N ARG A 387 -7.24 -18.63 -0.08
CA ARG A 387 -7.18 -20.05 0.35
C ARG A 387 -8.46 -20.81 0.00
N GLU A 388 -9.60 -20.16 0.13
CA GLU A 388 -10.90 -20.73 -0.27
C GLU A 388 -10.99 -20.89 -1.79
N LEU A 389 -10.59 -19.86 -2.56
CA LEU A 389 -10.55 -19.92 -4.03
C LEU A 389 -9.60 -21.02 -4.50
N GLU A 390 -8.39 -21.11 -3.97
CA GLU A 390 -7.39 -22.13 -4.26
C GLU A 390 -7.97 -23.54 -4.07
N ASN A 391 -8.58 -23.80 -2.91
CA ASN A 391 -9.21 -25.08 -2.59
C ASN A 391 -10.38 -25.40 -3.54
N LEU A 392 -11.18 -24.40 -3.90
CA LEU A 392 -12.30 -24.58 -4.83
C LEU A 392 -11.80 -24.96 -6.22
N ILE A 393 -10.79 -24.26 -6.74
CA ILE A 393 -10.18 -24.55 -8.04
C ILE A 393 -9.54 -25.93 -8.07
N GLN A 394 -8.74 -26.27 -7.03
CA GLN A 394 -8.11 -27.59 -6.92
C GLN A 394 -9.15 -28.73 -6.96
N ARG A 395 -10.25 -28.58 -6.22
CA ARG A 395 -11.35 -29.52 -6.23
C ARG A 395 -12.02 -29.61 -7.60
N SER A 396 -12.25 -28.46 -8.23
CA SER A 396 -12.90 -28.40 -9.55
C SER A 396 -12.07 -29.05 -10.63
N LEU A 397 -10.75 -29.00 -10.56
CA LEU A 397 -9.85 -29.73 -11.46
C LEU A 397 -10.03 -31.26 -11.37
N VAL A 398 -10.14 -31.78 -10.14
CA VAL A 398 -10.37 -33.20 -9.92
C VAL A 398 -11.74 -33.61 -10.45
N LEU A 399 -12.78 -32.80 -10.22
CA LEU A 399 -14.14 -33.08 -10.65
C LEU A 399 -14.35 -32.95 -12.17
N SER A 400 -13.62 -32.03 -12.81
CA SER A 400 -13.72 -31.82 -14.27
C SER A 400 -13.12 -32.95 -15.09
N GLN A 401 -12.24 -33.78 -14.50
CA GLN A 401 -11.53 -34.87 -15.19
C GLN A 401 -10.86 -34.41 -16.50
N GLY A 402 -10.30 -33.20 -16.53
CA GLY A 402 -9.69 -32.62 -17.72
C GLY A 402 -10.68 -31.93 -18.68
N SER A 403 -11.98 -31.94 -18.38
CA SER A 403 -13.00 -31.20 -19.11
C SER A 403 -13.03 -29.74 -18.68
N GLN A 404 -13.77 -28.92 -19.43
CA GLN A 404 -13.93 -27.49 -19.12
C GLN A 404 -14.59 -27.27 -17.74
N ILE A 405 -14.04 -26.32 -16.93
CA ILE A 405 -14.60 -25.93 -15.63
C ILE A 405 -15.79 -25.01 -15.87
N THR A 406 -16.98 -25.46 -15.46
CA THR A 406 -18.25 -24.72 -15.57
C THR A 406 -18.75 -24.27 -14.20
N SER A 407 -19.74 -23.39 -14.18
CA SER A 407 -20.38 -22.93 -12.93
C SER A 407 -21.05 -24.09 -12.17
N SER A 408 -21.55 -25.10 -12.88
CA SER A 408 -22.15 -26.31 -12.29
C SER A 408 -21.11 -27.16 -11.53
N ILE A 409 -19.89 -27.28 -12.05
CA ILE A 409 -18.80 -28.00 -11.36
C ILE A 409 -18.39 -27.23 -10.08
N LEU A 410 -18.29 -25.90 -10.16
CA LEU A 410 -17.95 -25.03 -9.03
C LEU A 410 -18.99 -25.08 -7.90
N SER A 411 -20.27 -25.22 -8.24
CA SER A 411 -21.37 -25.27 -7.28
C SER A 411 -21.53 -26.60 -6.54
N ILE A 412 -20.78 -27.64 -6.91
CA ILE A 412 -20.84 -28.94 -6.24
C ILE A 412 -20.31 -28.82 -4.80
N ILE A 413 -21.21 -29.00 -3.84
CA ILE A 413 -20.89 -28.98 -2.41
C ILE A 413 -20.24 -30.32 -2.02
N PRO A 414 -19.17 -30.36 -1.22
CA PRO A 414 -18.57 -31.59 -0.73
C PRO A 414 -19.61 -32.41 0.05
N GLY A 415 -19.82 -33.67 -0.38
CA GLY A 415 -20.77 -34.58 0.27
C GLY A 415 -22.08 -34.81 -0.48
N GLN A 416 -22.40 -34.01 -1.49
CA GLN A 416 -23.47 -34.36 -2.43
C GLN A 416 -22.91 -35.30 -3.53
N TYR A 417 -23.42 -36.50 -3.61
CA TYR A 417 -23.07 -37.46 -4.66
C TYR A 417 -23.44 -36.89 -6.04
N LEU A 418 -22.49 -36.85 -6.97
CA LEU A 418 -22.75 -36.65 -8.38
C LEU A 418 -23.68 -37.78 -8.87
N PRO A 419 -24.83 -37.47 -9.47
CA PRO A 419 -25.50 -38.50 -10.29
C PRO A 419 -24.52 -38.83 -11.43
N SER A 420 -24.25 -40.12 -11.60
CA SER A 420 -23.39 -40.64 -12.64
C SER A 420 -23.79 -40.02 -13.99
N LEU A 421 -22.84 -39.30 -14.61
CA LEU A 421 -22.99 -38.88 -16.01
C LEU A 421 -22.96 -40.13 -16.90
N SER A 422 -24.09 -40.77 -17.01
CA SER A 422 -24.31 -41.76 -18.07
C SER A 422 -24.47 -41.02 -19.39
N THR A 423 -23.57 -41.33 -20.31
CA THR A 423 -23.62 -41.00 -21.72
C THR A 423 -25.05 -41.19 -22.23
N GLN A 424 -25.78 -40.11 -22.47
CA GLN A 424 -27.04 -40.19 -23.23
C GLN A 424 -26.84 -39.62 -24.62
N GLN A 425 -26.91 -40.52 -25.56
CA GLN A 425 -27.16 -40.24 -26.97
C GLN A 425 -28.44 -39.40 -27.14
N GLN A 426 -28.36 -38.54 -28.13
CA GLN A 426 -29.43 -37.67 -28.58
C GLN A 426 -30.70 -38.45 -28.92
N GLU A 427 -31.83 -38.07 -28.35
CA GLU A 427 -33.14 -38.19 -29.02
C GLU A 427 -33.97 -36.92 -28.74
N LYS A 428 -34.43 -36.35 -29.86
CA LYS A 428 -35.35 -35.21 -29.93
C LYS A 428 -36.74 -35.62 -29.50
N THR A 429 -37.39 -34.92 -28.57
CA THR A 429 -38.84 -34.65 -28.66
C THR A 429 -39.26 -33.46 -27.80
N THR A 430 -40.23 -32.74 -28.28
CA THR A 430 -40.84 -31.45 -27.95
C THR A 430 -41.61 -31.37 -26.62
N PRO A 431 -42.03 -30.17 -26.19
CA PRO A 431 -42.24 -29.84 -24.77
C PRO A 431 -43.71 -30.01 -24.30
N LYS A 432 -43.90 -30.35 -23.03
CA LYS A 432 -45.19 -30.10 -22.34
C LYS A 432 -45.02 -29.83 -20.83
N ASN A 433 -45.49 -28.65 -20.48
CA ASN A 433 -46.05 -28.21 -19.18
C ASN A 433 -45.27 -28.33 -17.89
N LEU A 434 -44.91 -27.14 -17.35
CA LEU A 434 -44.58 -26.87 -15.96
C LEU A 434 -45.74 -27.23 -14.99
N PRO A 435 -45.38 -27.60 -13.76
CA PRO A 435 -46.01 -26.97 -12.62
C PRO A 435 -44.98 -26.33 -11.65
N THR A 436 -45.43 -25.27 -11.02
CA THR A 436 -44.83 -24.34 -10.07
C THR A 436 -44.19 -25.03 -8.85
N PRO A 437 -43.04 -24.52 -8.29
CA PRO A 437 -42.45 -25.11 -7.10
C PRO A 437 -43.15 -24.59 -5.82
N THR A 438 -43.67 -25.57 -5.08
CA THR A 438 -44.13 -25.40 -3.70
C THR A 438 -42.91 -25.25 -2.76
N LYS A 439 -42.95 -24.27 -1.85
CA LYS A 439 -41.99 -24.07 -0.81
C LYS A 439 -41.93 -25.29 0.12
N GLU A 440 -40.78 -25.98 0.16
CA GLU A 440 -40.50 -26.96 1.21
C GLU A 440 -39.65 -26.34 2.30
N ASN A 441 -40.17 -26.44 3.51
CA ASN A 441 -39.50 -26.13 4.77
C ASN A 441 -38.26 -27.03 4.93
N THR A 442 -37.11 -26.44 5.14
CA THR A 442 -35.88 -27.15 5.54
C THR A 442 -35.93 -27.39 7.06
N GLU A 443 -36.58 -28.48 7.48
CA GLU A 443 -36.35 -29.02 8.83
C GLU A 443 -34.98 -29.70 8.88
N ILE A 444 -34.19 -29.35 9.91
CA ILE A 444 -32.91 -30.00 10.19
C ILE A 444 -33.20 -31.43 10.65
N LEU A 445 -33.01 -32.40 9.77
CA LEU A 445 -33.16 -33.83 10.10
C LEU A 445 -32.05 -34.26 11.07
N SER A 446 -32.44 -35.01 12.10
CA SER A 446 -31.47 -35.62 13.02
C SER A 446 -30.61 -36.69 12.34
N LEU A 447 -29.43 -37.00 12.86
CA LEU A 447 -28.56 -38.05 12.34
C LEU A 447 -29.26 -39.43 12.30
N ASP A 448 -30.09 -39.68 13.28
CA ASP A 448 -30.94 -40.90 13.35
C ASP A 448 -31.99 -40.95 12.23
N ASP A 449 -32.58 -39.82 11.86
CA ASP A 449 -33.56 -39.77 10.74
C ASP A 449 -32.89 -39.94 9.39
N VAL A 450 -31.69 -39.39 9.20
CA VAL A 450 -30.88 -39.58 7.99
C VAL A 450 -30.47 -41.05 7.85
N GLU A 451 -30.04 -41.70 8.91
CA GLU A 451 -29.64 -43.11 8.92
C GLU A 451 -30.84 -44.02 8.68
N LYS A 452 -31.98 -43.76 9.31
CA LYS A 452 -33.23 -44.49 9.07
C LYS A 452 -33.67 -44.43 7.60
N ASN A 453 -33.67 -43.25 7.01
CA ASN A 453 -34.03 -43.03 5.61
C ASN A 453 -33.07 -43.77 4.67
N ALA A 454 -31.77 -43.74 4.94
CA ALA A 454 -30.75 -44.42 4.16
C ALA A 454 -30.97 -45.96 4.15
N ILE A 455 -31.26 -46.53 5.33
CA ILE A 455 -31.51 -47.97 5.47
C ILE A 455 -32.83 -48.37 4.75
N GLN A 456 -33.88 -47.58 4.91
CA GLN A 456 -35.19 -47.84 4.30
C GLN A 456 -35.14 -47.76 2.75
N ASN A 457 -34.42 -46.78 2.23
CA ASN A 457 -34.18 -46.65 0.79
C ASN A 457 -33.35 -47.83 0.24
N ALA A 458 -32.33 -48.28 0.95
CA ALA A 458 -31.52 -49.43 0.55
C ALA A 458 -32.33 -50.73 0.58
N LEU A 459 -33.19 -50.93 1.58
CA LEU A 459 -34.12 -52.07 1.68
C LEU A 459 -35.09 -52.12 0.48
N ASN A 460 -35.70 -51.00 0.17
CA ASN A 460 -36.64 -50.89 -0.96
C ASN A 460 -35.95 -51.14 -2.31
N GLN A 461 -34.76 -50.54 -2.54
CA GLN A 461 -33.99 -50.73 -3.77
C GLN A 461 -33.54 -52.17 -4.00
N LYS A 462 -33.19 -52.89 -2.94
CA LYS A 462 -32.68 -54.26 -3.01
C LYS A 462 -33.74 -55.30 -2.69
N LYS A 463 -35.05 -54.93 -2.75
CA LYS A 463 -36.18 -55.80 -2.52
C LYS A 463 -36.00 -56.69 -1.27
N TRP A 464 -35.62 -56.05 -0.16
CA TRP A 464 -35.42 -56.67 1.16
C TRP A 464 -34.35 -57.78 1.21
N ASN A 465 -33.45 -57.85 0.24
CA ASN A 465 -32.35 -58.79 0.27
C ASN A 465 -31.26 -58.30 1.27
N MET A 466 -31.33 -58.81 2.51
CA MET A 466 -30.47 -58.38 3.61
C MET A 466 -28.96 -58.48 3.32
N SER A 467 -28.55 -59.48 2.52
CA SER A 467 -27.16 -59.66 2.13
C SER A 467 -26.66 -58.56 1.20
N GLN A 468 -27.48 -58.16 0.25
CA GLN A 468 -27.15 -57.11 -0.70
C GLN A 468 -27.24 -55.72 -0.06
N VAL A 469 -28.21 -55.52 0.83
CA VAL A 469 -28.36 -54.27 1.59
C VAL A 469 -27.16 -54.05 2.53
N ALA A 470 -26.76 -55.05 3.32
CA ALA A 470 -25.60 -54.98 4.20
C ALA A 470 -24.31 -54.69 3.43
N LYS A 471 -24.13 -55.31 2.24
CA LYS A 471 -23.00 -55.03 1.35
C LYS A 471 -23.06 -53.60 0.75
N ALA A 472 -24.22 -53.13 0.37
CA ALA A 472 -24.41 -51.79 -0.17
C ALA A 472 -24.15 -50.70 0.89
N LEU A 473 -24.61 -50.91 2.11
CA LEU A 473 -24.39 -49.98 3.24
C LEU A 473 -23.03 -50.16 3.94
N LYS A 474 -22.22 -51.12 3.47
CA LYS A 474 -20.89 -51.47 4.08
C LYS A 474 -20.95 -51.77 5.56
N ILE A 475 -22.00 -52.42 6.05
CA ILE A 475 -22.17 -52.84 7.44
C ILE A 475 -22.38 -54.35 7.51
N SER A 476 -22.18 -54.91 8.73
CA SER A 476 -22.46 -56.34 8.94
C SER A 476 -23.97 -56.62 8.89
N ARG A 477 -24.35 -57.85 8.56
CA ARG A 477 -25.76 -58.24 8.62
C ARG A 477 -26.36 -58.11 10.00
N THR A 478 -25.58 -58.44 11.04
CA THR A 478 -25.99 -58.28 12.44
C THR A 478 -26.26 -56.84 12.80
N THR A 479 -25.38 -55.90 12.35
CA THR A 479 -25.58 -54.46 12.51
C THR A 479 -26.82 -53.96 11.75
N LEU A 480 -27.09 -54.46 10.55
CA LEU A 480 -28.29 -54.13 9.77
C LEU A 480 -29.55 -54.55 10.50
N TYR A 481 -29.62 -55.77 11.01
CA TYR A 481 -30.77 -56.26 11.77
C TYR A 481 -31.02 -55.48 13.04
N SER A 482 -29.99 -55.12 13.80
CA SER A 482 -30.13 -54.32 15.00
C SER A 482 -30.62 -52.87 14.69
N LYS A 483 -30.22 -52.29 13.56
CA LYS A 483 -30.68 -50.98 13.13
C LYS A 483 -32.12 -51.00 12.58
N ILE A 484 -32.52 -52.01 11.85
CA ILE A 484 -33.90 -52.27 11.43
C ILE A 484 -34.83 -52.34 12.67
N GLN A 485 -34.39 -53.05 13.70
CA GLN A 485 -35.15 -53.16 14.94
C GLN A 485 -35.13 -51.81 15.74
N LYS A 486 -33.99 -51.13 15.83
CA LYS A 486 -33.87 -49.80 16.49
C LYS A 486 -34.81 -48.77 15.89
N TYR A 487 -34.93 -48.74 14.55
CA TYR A 487 -35.74 -47.75 13.83
C TYR A 487 -37.14 -48.24 13.48
N ASN A 488 -37.53 -49.45 13.93
CA ASN A 488 -38.86 -50.07 13.74
C ASN A 488 -39.27 -50.07 12.24
N ILE A 489 -38.35 -50.45 11.35
CA ILE A 489 -38.59 -50.50 9.88
C ILE A 489 -39.25 -51.83 9.55
N GLN A 490 -40.45 -51.79 8.95
CA GLN A 490 -41.21 -52.96 8.56
C GLN A 490 -41.24 -53.14 7.06
N GLU A 491 -41.30 -54.39 6.61
CA GLU A 491 -41.51 -54.74 5.21
C GLU A 491 -42.93 -54.34 4.80
N PRO A 492 -43.13 -53.65 3.65
CA PRO A 492 -44.43 -53.15 3.23
C PRO A 492 -45.40 -54.27 2.87
#